data_ce0f2b0392f45cbb5707f593e4f94a56
#
_entry.id   ce0f2b0392f45cbb5707f593e4f94a56
#
_cell.length_a   1.000
_cell.length_b   1.000
_cell.length_c   1.000
_cell.angle_alpha   90.00
_cell.angle_beta   90.00
_cell.angle_gamma   90.00
#
_symmetry.space_group_name_H-M   'P 1'
#
loop_
_entity.id
_entity.type
_entity.pdbx_description
1 polymer ?
#
loop_
_entity_poly.entity_id
_entity_poly.type
_entity_poly.pdbx_seq_one_letter_code
_entity_poly.pdbx_strand_id
1 'polypeptide(L)'
;MTKRIAVLAFVVCITVAGLAQKAAKASTGGVVDKAYLQKIWDGWAALDAPKQKQFYAQGPHVFFDIAPLKYASWDEYEAGVTKELSDYKAAKFTVNDDLQIHRAGDAYWVTSTIGSDMTHKSGKRDMGQFRWTAVLEKKDGKWLIVHEHVSAPIE
;
A
#
# COMPACT_ATOMS: atom_id res chain seq x y z
N MET A 1 15.12 -76.99 -44.29
CA MET A 1 15.53 -76.54 -42.94
C MET A 1 15.33 -75.01 -42.89
N THR A 2 14.19 -74.58 -42.40
CA THR A 2 13.79 -73.14 -42.40
C THR A 2 13.89 -72.60 -40.94
N LYS A 3 14.84 -71.72 -40.69
CA LYS A 3 15.03 -71.09 -39.38
C LYS A 3 14.02 -69.94 -39.26
N ARG A 4 13.13 -70.02 -38.30
CA ARG A 4 12.23 -68.91 -37.91
C ARG A 4 12.95 -67.98 -36.92
N ILE A 5 13.09 -66.73 -37.34
CA ILE A 5 13.60 -65.66 -36.48
C ILE A 5 12.42 -65.04 -35.77
N ALA A 6 12.41 -65.13 -34.39
CA ALA A 6 11.43 -64.46 -33.57
C ALA A 6 11.93 -63.02 -33.32
N VAL A 7 11.16 -62.04 -33.79
CA VAL A 7 11.39 -60.62 -33.48
C VAL A 7 10.67 -60.30 -32.18
N LEU A 8 11.45 -60.01 -31.14
CA LEU A 8 10.94 -59.57 -29.84
C LEU A 8 10.70 -58.05 -29.90
N ALA A 9 9.45 -57.66 -29.93
CA ALA A 9 9.09 -56.25 -29.87
C ALA A 9 9.16 -55.75 -28.40
N PHE A 10 10.11 -54.88 -28.09
CA PHE A 10 10.21 -54.21 -26.81
C PHE A 10 9.24 -53.01 -26.81
N VAL A 11 8.16 -53.13 -26.06
CA VAL A 11 7.26 -51.99 -25.80
C VAL A 11 7.86 -51.19 -24.66
N VAL A 12 8.43 -50.03 -24.98
CA VAL A 12 8.86 -49.05 -23.97
C VAL A 12 7.65 -48.26 -23.52
N CYS A 13 7.11 -48.56 -22.35
CA CYS A 13 6.14 -47.71 -21.67
C CYS A 13 6.83 -46.48 -21.10
N ILE A 14 6.72 -45.34 -21.78
CA ILE A 14 7.12 -44.02 -21.25
C ILE A 14 6.03 -43.56 -20.29
N THR A 15 6.25 -43.75 -18.99
CA THR A 15 5.40 -43.12 -17.94
C THR A 15 5.74 -41.66 -17.90
N VAL A 16 4.89 -40.82 -18.45
CA VAL A 16 4.93 -39.36 -18.27
C VAL A 16 4.52 -39.10 -16.82
N ALA A 17 5.50 -38.92 -15.94
CA ALA A 17 5.27 -38.38 -14.61
C ALA A 17 4.79 -36.93 -14.75
N GLY A 18 3.49 -36.75 -14.63
CA GLY A 18 2.89 -35.41 -14.58
C GLY A 18 3.44 -34.65 -13.37
N LEU A 19 4.34 -33.72 -13.61
CA LEU A 19 4.69 -32.69 -12.63
C LEU A 19 3.44 -31.84 -12.38
N ALA A 20 2.70 -32.19 -11.33
CA ALA A 20 1.66 -31.33 -10.79
C ALA A 20 2.34 -30.03 -10.33
N GLN A 21 2.33 -29.04 -11.20
CA GLN A 21 2.75 -27.68 -10.89
C GLN A 21 1.77 -27.15 -9.85
N LYS A 22 2.23 -27.16 -8.57
CA LYS A 22 1.47 -26.62 -7.45
C LYS A 22 1.21 -25.16 -7.78
N ALA A 23 0.01 -24.85 -8.25
CA ALA A 23 -0.41 -23.48 -8.49
C ALA A 23 -0.17 -22.70 -7.19
N ALA A 24 0.78 -21.79 -7.22
CA ALA A 24 1.02 -20.87 -6.12
C ALA A 24 -0.30 -20.13 -5.88
N LYS A 25 -0.87 -20.35 -4.69
CA LYS A 25 -2.11 -19.71 -4.25
C LYS A 25 -1.89 -18.21 -4.40
N ALA A 26 -2.60 -17.58 -5.35
CA ALA A 26 -2.51 -16.16 -5.59
C ALA A 26 -2.68 -15.45 -4.25
N SER A 27 -1.65 -14.71 -3.85
CA SER A 27 -1.66 -13.91 -2.63
C SER A 27 -2.86 -12.94 -2.69
N THR A 28 -3.80 -13.08 -1.76
CA THR A 28 -4.99 -12.23 -1.63
C THR A 28 -4.68 -10.81 -1.13
N GLY A 29 -3.42 -10.44 -1.03
CA GLY A 29 -2.99 -9.07 -0.78
C GLY A 29 -3.03 -8.30 -2.10
N GLY A 30 -3.93 -7.33 -2.22
CA GLY A 30 -4.10 -6.49 -3.40
C GLY A 30 -2.78 -5.86 -3.89
N VAL A 31 -2.80 -5.37 -5.11
CA VAL A 31 -1.68 -4.63 -5.70
C VAL A 31 -1.65 -3.24 -5.08
N VAL A 32 -0.44 -2.72 -4.79
CA VAL A 32 -0.27 -1.29 -4.47
C VAL A 32 -0.32 -0.54 -5.80
N ASP A 33 -1.43 0.11 -6.06
CA ASP A 33 -1.70 0.92 -7.23
C ASP A 33 -2.30 2.28 -6.84
N LYS A 34 -2.55 3.16 -7.80
CA LYS A 34 -3.15 4.48 -7.53
C LYS A 34 -4.49 4.37 -6.81
N ALA A 35 -5.31 3.39 -7.15
CA ALA A 35 -6.62 3.22 -6.53
C ALA A 35 -6.50 2.83 -5.04
N TYR A 36 -5.54 1.94 -4.72
CA TYR A 36 -5.25 1.59 -3.33
C TYR A 36 -4.73 2.80 -2.53
N LEU A 37 -3.81 3.58 -3.12
CA LEU A 37 -3.23 4.76 -2.48
C LEU A 37 -4.28 5.87 -2.32
N GLN A 38 -5.15 6.07 -3.30
CA GLN A 38 -6.27 7.01 -3.19
C GLN A 38 -7.23 6.61 -2.06
N LYS A 39 -7.51 5.30 -1.90
CA LYS A 39 -8.34 4.82 -0.80
C LYS A 39 -7.78 5.16 0.58
N ILE A 40 -6.46 5.20 0.76
CA ILE A 40 -5.83 5.65 2.00
C ILE A 40 -6.17 7.13 2.24
N TRP A 41 -6.01 7.98 1.23
CA TRP A 41 -6.31 9.40 1.31
C TRP A 41 -7.81 9.71 1.43
N ASP A 42 -8.68 8.91 0.81
CA ASP A 42 -10.14 8.99 1.01
C ASP A 42 -10.52 8.68 2.46
N GLY A 43 -9.79 7.79 3.09
CA GLY A 43 -9.94 7.51 4.51
C GLY A 43 -9.58 8.73 5.39
N TRP A 44 -8.49 9.45 5.10
CA TRP A 44 -8.15 10.70 5.77
C TRP A 44 -9.20 11.80 5.54
N ALA A 45 -9.78 11.85 4.34
CA ALA A 45 -10.87 12.78 4.01
C ALA A 45 -12.13 12.58 4.86
N ALA A 46 -12.30 11.40 5.46
CA ALA A 46 -13.40 11.14 6.41
C ALA A 46 -13.21 11.84 7.78
N LEU A 47 -12.06 12.48 8.04
CA LEU A 47 -11.69 13.15 9.29
C LEU A 47 -11.76 12.23 10.53
N ASP A 48 -11.52 10.93 10.35
CA ASP A 48 -11.63 9.88 11.37
C ASP A 48 -10.30 9.10 11.40
N ALA A 49 -9.30 9.68 12.06
CA ALA A 49 -7.95 9.11 12.14
C ALA A 49 -7.93 7.66 12.66
N PRO A 50 -8.70 7.25 13.68
CA PRO A 50 -8.76 5.86 14.14
C PRO A 50 -9.07 4.83 13.05
N LYS A 51 -9.88 5.19 12.06
CA LYS A 51 -10.20 4.29 10.93
C LYS A 51 -9.02 4.05 10.00
N GLN A 52 -7.99 4.89 10.03
CA GLN A 52 -6.77 4.73 9.23
C GLN A 52 -5.86 3.61 9.73
N LYS A 53 -6.03 3.16 10.98
CA LYS A 53 -5.28 2.04 11.57
C LYS A 53 -5.19 0.81 10.65
N GLN A 54 -6.18 0.58 9.82
CA GLN A 54 -6.22 -0.54 8.87
C GLN A 54 -5.16 -0.45 7.76
N PHE A 55 -4.60 0.73 7.50
CA PHE A 55 -3.61 0.99 6.46
C PHE A 55 -2.19 1.17 7.01
N TYR A 56 -2.03 1.26 8.33
CA TYR A 56 -0.76 1.55 8.97
C TYR A 56 -0.27 0.39 9.82
N ALA A 57 1.03 0.13 9.77
CA ALA A 57 1.66 -0.84 10.66
C ALA A 57 1.66 -0.33 12.10
N GLN A 58 1.37 -1.25 13.01
CA GLN A 58 1.37 -0.95 14.44
C GLN A 58 2.77 -1.15 15.01
N GLY A 59 3.08 -0.47 16.12
CA GLY A 59 4.36 -0.55 16.81
C GLY A 59 5.29 0.63 16.53
N PRO A 60 6.60 0.48 16.73
CA PRO A 60 7.57 1.59 16.72
C PRO A 60 7.98 1.96 15.28
N HIS A 61 7.06 2.48 14.51
CA HIS A 61 7.30 3.05 13.18
C HIS A 61 7.30 4.58 13.27
N VAL A 62 8.20 5.22 12.53
CA VAL A 62 8.32 6.69 12.50
C VAL A 62 7.50 7.24 11.35
N PHE A 63 6.69 8.26 11.65
CA PHE A 63 5.92 9.02 10.66
C PHE A 63 6.31 10.50 10.75
N PHE A 64 6.50 11.15 9.61
CA PHE A 64 6.71 12.57 9.50
C PHE A 64 5.47 13.21 8.88
N ASP A 65 5.00 14.26 9.52
CA ASP A 65 3.91 15.06 9.01
C ASP A 65 4.30 16.55 9.09
N ILE A 66 3.42 17.43 8.69
CA ILE A 66 3.65 18.89 8.68
C ILE A 66 4.05 19.40 10.07
N ALA A 67 3.46 18.85 11.12
CA ALA A 67 3.79 19.09 12.52
C ALA A 67 3.28 17.90 13.36
N PRO A 68 3.95 17.51 14.45
CA PRO A 68 5.27 17.95 14.95
C PRO A 68 6.44 17.39 14.14
N LEU A 69 7.67 17.56 14.65
CA LEU A 69 8.89 17.09 13.99
C LEU A 69 8.83 15.60 13.60
N LYS A 70 8.22 14.75 14.42
CA LYS A 70 7.99 13.32 14.15
C LYS A 70 6.96 12.73 15.10
N TYR A 71 6.39 11.62 14.67
CA TYR A 71 5.68 10.66 15.52
C TYR A 71 6.49 9.35 15.58
N ALA A 72 6.64 8.75 16.76
CA ALA A 72 7.45 7.56 16.96
C ALA A 72 6.64 6.25 16.90
N SER A 73 5.33 6.35 16.76
CA SER A 73 4.41 5.22 16.65
C SER A 73 3.11 5.62 15.95
N TRP A 74 2.32 4.60 15.55
CA TRP A 74 0.97 4.84 15.06
C TRP A 74 0.10 5.56 16.09
N ASP A 75 0.15 5.15 17.35
CA ASP A 75 -0.71 5.72 18.40
C ASP A 75 -0.45 7.22 18.60
N GLU A 76 0.81 7.65 18.54
CA GLU A 76 1.16 9.08 18.55
C GLU A 76 0.65 9.80 17.30
N TYR A 77 0.80 9.16 16.12
CA TYR A 77 0.36 9.73 14.86
C TYR A 77 -1.16 9.89 14.83
N GLU A 78 -1.91 8.85 15.19
CA GLU A 78 -3.37 8.88 15.30
C GLU A 78 -3.85 10.01 16.22
N ALA A 79 -3.24 10.13 17.41
CA ALA A 79 -3.62 11.17 18.37
C ALA A 79 -3.32 12.58 17.86
N GLY A 80 -2.15 12.79 17.24
CA GLY A 80 -1.75 14.08 16.69
C GLY A 80 -2.66 14.52 15.56
N VAL A 81 -2.85 13.66 14.55
CA VAL A 81 -3.69 13.97 13.39
C VAL A 81 -5.16 14.13 13.79
N THR A 82 -5.66 13.35 14.76
CA THR A 82 -7.02 13.56 15.31
C THR A 82 -7.19 14.98 15.83
N LYS A 83 -6.19 15.50 16.54
CA LYS A 83 -6.21 16.87 17.06
C LYS A 83 -6.21 17.91 15.93
N GLU A 84 -5.33 17.73 14.93
CA GLU A 84 -5.23 18.65 13.79
C GLU A 84 -6.52 18.67 12.95
N LEU A 85 -7.09 17.50 12.67
CA LEU A 85 -8.32 17.38 11.90
C LEU A 85 -9.56 17.87 12.66
N SER A 86 -9.47 18.02 13.98
CA SER A 86 -10.60 18.45 14.83
C SER A 86 -11.20 19.81 14.45
N ASP A 87 -10.44 20.67 13.81
CA ASP A 87 -10.89 22.00 13.37
C ASP A 87 -11.62 22.00 12.02
N TYR A 88 -11.59 20.87 11.32
CA TYR A 88 -12.20 20.73 10.00
C TYR A 88 -13.56 20.02 10.07
N LYS A 89 -14.43 20.34 9.12
CA LYS A 89 -15.74 19.71 8.93
C LYS A 89 -15.85 18.94 7.62
N ALA A 90 -14.94 19.20 6.66
CA ALA A 90 -14.87 18.50 5.40
C ALA A 90 -13.44 18.54 4.87
N ALA A 91 -13.03 17.48 4.21
CA ALA A 91 -11.77 17.40 3.50
C ALA A 91 -11.93 16.57 2.22
N LYS A 92 -11.10 16.86 1.22
CA LYS A 92 -10.91 16.06 0.03
C LYS A 92 -9.41 16.02 -0.26
N PHE A 93 -8.90 14.83 -0.47
CA PHE A 93 -7.51 14.62 -0.90
C PHE A 93 -7.48 13.89 -2.23
N THR A 94 -6.52 14.24 -3.08
CA THR A 94 -6.36 13.64 -4.40
C THR A 94 -4.91 13.26 -4.62
N VAL A 95 -4.65 11.98 -4.87
CA VAL A 95 -3.34 11.51 -5.34
C VAL A 95 -3.16 11.97 -6.78
N ASN A 96 -2.21 12.86 -7.02
CA ASN A 96 -2.00 13.47 -8.33
C ASN A 96 -1.38 12.49 -9.35
N ASP A 97 -1.27 12.92 -10.61
CA ASP A 97 -0.78 12.08 -11.70
C ASP A 97 0.75 11.97 -11.75
N ASP A 98 1.45 12.70 -10.90
CA ASP A 98 2.90 12.58 -10.69
C ASP A 98 3.31 11.37 -9.83
N LEU A 99 2.34 10.54 -9.44
CA LEU A 99 2.56 9.33 -8.66
C LEU A 99 3.60 8.41 -9.31
N GLN A 100 4.60 8.04 -8.51
CA GLN A 100 5.56 7.00 -8.84
C GLN A 100 5.46 5.87 -7.81
N ILE A 101 5.42 4.64 -8.29
CA ILE A 101 5.35 3.43 -7.48
C ILE A 101 6.54 2.55 -7.82
N HIS A 102 7.36 2.24 -6.82
CA HIS A 102 8.54 1.41 -6.96
C HIS A 102 8.43 0.19 -6.04
N ARG A 103 8.78 -0.97 -6.56
CA ARG A 103 8.84 -2.20 -5.78
C ARG A 103 10.28 -2.60 -5.53
N ALA A 104 10.60 -2.92 -4.28
CA ALA A 104 11.89 -3.43 -3.85
C ALA A 104 11.66 -4.68 -2.97
N GLY A 105 11.75 -5.87 -3.57
CA GLY A 105 11.45 -7.13 -2.88
C GLY A 105 10.01 -7.19 -2.36
N ASP A 106 9.88 -7.30 -1.04
CA ASP A 106 8.58 -7.36 -0.34
C ASP A 106 8.12 -5.99 0.18
N ALA A 107 8.69 -4.91 -0.33
CA ALA A 107 8.29 -3.55 -0.02
C ALA A 107 7.93 -2.76 -1.28
N TYR A 108 7.09 -1.75 -1.09
CA TYR A 108 6.91 -0.66 -2.05
C TYR A 108 7.36 0.65 -1.41
N TRP A 109 7.90 1.54 -2.23
CA TRP A 109 7.98 2.95 -1.88
C TRP A 109 7.32 3.78 -2.97
N VAL A 110 6.61 4.82 -2.55
CA VAL A 110 5.83 5.67 -3.44
C VAL A 110 6.14 7.13 -3.19
N THR A 111 6.07 7.93 -4.22
CA THR A 111 6.10 9.39 -4.13
C THR A 111 4.96 9.97 -4.94
N SER A 112 4.32 11.02 -4.44
CA SER A 112 3.31 11.78 -5.15
C SER A 112 3.15 13.16 -4.53
N THR A 113 2.60 14.09 -5.27
CA THR A 113 1.94 15.24 -4.65
C THR A 113 0.48 14.88 -4.38
N ILE A 114 -0.08 15.47 -3.31
CA ILE A 114 -1.46 15.28 -2.88
C ILE A 114 -2.17 16.61 -2.92
N GLY A 115 -3.16 16.73 -3.80
CA GLY A 115 -4.06 17.88 -3.78
C GLY A 115 -4.95 17.85 -2.54
N SER A 116 -5.04 18.94 -1.80
CA SER A 116 -5.87 19.08 -0.60
C SER A 116 -6.89 20.21 -0.76
N ASP A 117 -8.10 19.95 -0.28
CA ASP A 117 -9.21 20.90 -0.24
C ASP A 117 -9.96 20.65 1.07
N MET A 118 -9.71 21.52 2.05
CA MET A 118 -10.21 21.34 3.40
C MET A 118 -11.08 22.51 3.82
N THR A 119 -12.15 22.25 4.55
CA THR A 119 -13.07 23.29 5.04
C THR A 119 -13.12 23.24 6.57
N HIS A 120 -12.71 24.33 7.20
CA HIS A 120 -12.81 24.52 8.65
C HIS A 120 -14.27 24.56 9.13
N LYS A 121 -14.47 24.29 10.41
CA LYS A 121 -15.76 24.46 11.09
C LYS A 121 -16.26 25.90 11.01
N SER A 122 -15.33 26.88 10.98
CA SER A 122 -15.63 28.30 10.76
C SER A 122 -16.15 28.64 9.35
N GLY A 123 -16.00 27.71 8.38
CA GLY A 123 -16.33 27.91 6.97
C GLY A 123 -15.16 28.37 6.10
N LYS A 124 -14.01 28.72 6.69
CA LYS A 124 -12.78 29.00 5.91
C LYS A 124 -12.38 27.76 5.13
N ARG A 125 -11.92 27.94 3.89
CA ARG A 125 -11.44 26.86 3.02
C ARG A 125 -9.95 27.03 2.81
N ASP A 126 -9.22 25.94 3.01
CA ASP A 126 -7.79 25.84 2.76
C ASP A 126 -7.58 24.86 1.60
N MET A 127 -6.92 25.34 0.56
CA MET A 127 -6.55 24.54 -0.62
C MET A 127 -5.04 24.58 -0.78
N GLY A 128 -4.45 23.44 -1.11
CA GLY A 128 -3.01 23.36 -1.29
C GLY A 128 -2.56 22.01 -1.84
N GLN A 129 -1.27 21.82 -1.77
CA GLN A 129 -0.64 20.54 -2.14
C GLN A 129 0.39 20.14 -1.09
N PHE A 130 0.42 18.85 -0.81
CA PHE A 130 1.44 18.23 0.03
C PHE A 130 2.39 17.41 -0.82
N ARG A 131 3.63 17.25 -0.37
CA ARG A 131 4.54 16.20 -0.84
C ARG A 131 4.30 14.99 0.02
N TRP A 132 4.20 13.83 -0.60
CA TRP A 132 3.98 12.56 0.07
C TRP A 132 4.99 11.53 -0.39
N THR A 133 5.61 10.87 0.59
CA THR A 133 6.41 9.66 0.39
C THR A 133 5.91 8.63 1.37
N ALA A 134 5.67 7.39 0.93
CA ALA A 134 5.32 6.29 1.81
C ALA A 134 6.10 5.04 1.47
N VAL A 135 6.43 4.26 2.51
CA VAL A 135 6.99 2.91 2.40
C VAL A 135 5.94 1.94 2.92
N LEU A 136 5.62 0.94 2.10
CA LEU A 136 4.65 -0.09 2.43
C LEU A 136 5.34 -1.46 2.47
N GLU A 137 5.04 -2.23 3.50
CA GLU A 137 5.44 -3.62 3.64
C GLU A 137 4.22 -4.52 3.72
N LYS A 138 4.38 -5.77 3.29
CA LYS A 138 3.32 -6.76 3.41
C LYS A 138 3.37 -7.43 4.79
N LYS A 139 2.33 -7.19 5.60
CA LYS A 139 2.16 -7.78 6.94
C LYS A 139 0.82 -8.51 6.99
N ASP A 140 0.81 -9.78 7.36
CA ASP A 140 -0.39 -10.63 7.46
C ASP A 140 -1.28 -10.59 6.20
N GLY A 141 -0.63 -10.58 5.02
CA GLY A 141 -1.32 -10.55 3.74
C GLY A 141 -1.82 -9.18 3.29
N LYS A 142 -1.64 -8.11 4.07
CA LYS A 142 -2.03 -6.74 3.77
C LYS A 142 -0.81 -5.87 3.52
N TRP A 143 -0.91 -4.92 2.61
CA TRP A 143 0.07 -3.85 2.45
C TRP A 143 -0.21 -2.76 3.49
N LEU A 144 0.75 -2.49 4.37
CA LEU A 144 0.63 -1.48 5.43
C LEU A 144 1.75 -0.46 5.28
N ILE A 145 1.44 0.80 5.51
CA ILE A 145 2.44 1.87 5.61
C ILE A 145 3.25 1.65 6.88
N VAL A 146 4.56 1.52 6.71
CA VAL A 146 5.55 1.40 7.81
C VAL A 146 6.31 2.69 8.04
N HIS A 147 6.29 3.57 7.06
CA HIS A 147 6.83 4.92 7.14
C HIS A 147 6.12 5.81 6.14
N GLU A 148 5.85 7.04 6.52
CA GLU A 148 5.47 8.08 5.56
C GLU A 148 6.06 9.44 5.95
N HIS A 149 6.14 10.30 4.95
CA HIS A 149 6.51 11.69 5.09
C HIS A 149 5.53 12.55 4.29
N VAL A 150 4.81 13.39 5.00
CA VAL A 150 3.97 14.45 4.44
C VAL A 150 4.61 15.80 4.74
N SER A 151 4.71 16.67 3.76
CA SER A 151 5.21 18.03 3.96
C SER A 151 4.54 19.04 3.02
N ALA A 152 4.39 20.26 3.49
CA ALA A 152 3.97 21.38 2.67
C ALA A 152 5.18 22.14 2.11
N PRO A 153 5.09 22.74 0.90
CA PRO A 153 6.09 23.71 0.46
C PRO A 153 6.06 24.93 1.37
N ILE A 154 7.23 25.50 1.66
CA ILE A 154 7.35 26.80 2.30
C ILE A 154 7.30 27.84 1.16
N GLU A 155 6.35 28.76 1.22
CA GLU A 155 6.25 29.91 0.31
C GLU A 155 7.02 31.10 0.87
#